data_9145c8c03403a8e6b62c9c737f60c1b1
#
_entry.id   9145c8c03403a8e6b62c9c737f60c1b1
#
_cell.length_a   1.000
_cell.length_b   1.000
_cell.length_c   1.000
_cell.angle_alpha   90.00
_cell.angle_beta   90.00
_cell.angle_gamma   90.00
#
_symmetry.space_group_name_H-M   'P 1'
#
loop_
_entity.id
_entity.type
_entity.pdbx_description
1 polymer ?
#
loop_
_entity_poly.entity_id
_entity_poly.type
_entity_poly.pdbx_seq_one_letter_code
_entity_poly.pdbx_strand_id
1 'polypeptide(L)'
;RYKVKIKWIDSEDIERDGAAAHLNDVSAVLVPGGFGSRGTEGKIKAIEYARENNLPFLGICFGMQMAVIETMRHLAGIKDANTTEIAGGSCTPVVGLMTEWDKEGAKQIRTKDGDLGGTMRLGAYESVLAPDSLVRRIYGCDRISERHRHRYEVNISYEPVLNKAGMRIVAKSPDGKLPEIVERPEHPWFVGVQFHPELKSKPFDPHPLFVSFIQAAIKKSRLL
;
A
#
# COMPACT_ATOMS: atom_id res chain seq x y z
N ARG A 1 9.32 -10.32 -25.87
CA ARG A 1 8.67 -11.09 -24.80
C ARG A 1 9.69 -11.32 -23.69
N TYR A 2 9.28 -11.19 -22.42
CA TYR A 2 10.15 -11.42 -21.26
C TYR A 2 9.56 -12.58 -20.44
N LYS A 3 10.44 -13.36 -19.81
CA LYS A 3 10.05 -14.39 -18.84
C LYS A 3 10.19 -13.78 -17.44
N VAL A 4 9.10 -13.74 -16.69
CA VAL A 4 9.12 -13.31 -15.29
C VAL A 4 9.44 -14.52 -14.42
N LYS A 5 10.46 -14.41 -13.57
CA LYS A 5 10.78 -15.37 -12.53
C LYS A 5 10.26 -14.82 -11.19
N ILE A 6 9.32 -15.49 -10.58
CA ILE A 6 8.80 -15.12 -9.27
C ILE A 6 9.61 -15.82 -8.19
N LYS A 7 10.15 -15.03 -7.25
CA LYS A 7 10.80 -15.50 -6.02
C LYS A 7 9.83 -15.29 -4.86
N TRP A 8 9.31 -16.35 -4.32
CA TRP A 8 8.44 -16.33 -3.14
C TRP A 8 9.31 -16.26 -1.88
N ILE A 9 9.02 -15.31 -1.02
CA ILE A 9 9.76 -15.05 0.22
C ILE A 9 8.75 -14.93 1.34
N ASP A 10 8.93 -15.71 2.42
CA ASP A 10 8.15 -15.52 3.63
C ASP A 10 8.64 -14.26 4.36
N SER A 11 7.70 -13.42 4.74
CA SER A 11 8.03 -12.18 5.45
C SER A 11 8.64 -12.42 6.83
N GLU A 12 8.36 -13.56 7.47
CA GLU A 12 9.02 -13.93 8.73
C GLU A 12 10.51 -14.26 8.52
N ASP A 13 10.89 -14.78 7.34
CA ASP A 13 12.30 -14.96 7.00
C ASP A 13 13.03 -13.61 6.89
N ILE A 14 12.36 -12.59 6.33
CA ILE A 14 12.90 -11.23 6.30
C ILE A 14 13.02 -10.63 7.70
N GLU A 15 12.07 -10.91 8.61
CA GLU A 15 12.16 -10.48 10.01
C GLU A 15 13.41 -11.02 10.69
N ARG A 16 13.69 -12.31 10.47
CA ARG A 16 14.81 -13.03 11.08
C ARG A 16 16.15 -12.65 10.47
N ASP A 17 16.26 -12.65 9.15
CA ASP A 17 17.54 -12.63 8.43
C ASP A 17 17.87 -11.25 7.84
N GLY A 18 16.89 -10.33 7.83
CA GLY A 18 16.98 -9.03 7.18
C GLY A 18 16.63 -9.04 5.69
N ALA A 19 16.18 -7.89 5.17
CA ALA A 19 15.68 -7.79 3.80
C ALA A 19 16.78 -8.03 2.74
N ALA A 20 17.99 -7.56 2.97
CA ALA A 20 19.11 -7.70 2.02
C ALA A 20 19.46 -9.16 1.73
N ALA A 21 19.33 -10.06 2.71
CA ALA A 21 19.60 -11.48 2.52
C ALA A 21 18.69 -12.14 1.47
N HIS A 22 17.50 -11.61 1.31
CA HIS A 22 16.46 -12.18 0.47
C HIS A 22 16.17 -11.40 -0.83
N LEU A 23 16.48 -10.09 -0.84
CA LEU A 23 16.07 -9.16 -1.90
C LEU A 23 17.22 -8.62 -2.76
N ASN A 24 18.47 -9.00 -2.50
CA ASN A 24 19.64 -8.49 -3.22
C ASN A 24 19.71 -8.88 -4.71
N ASP A 25 18.99 -9.91 -5.11
CA ASP A 25 19.00 -10.49 -6.47
C ASP A 25 17.67 -10.24 -7.24
N VAL A 26 16.75 -9.44 -6.67
CA VAL A 26 15.46 -9.17 -7.31
C VAL A 26 15.45 -7.82 -8.05
N SER A 27 14.64 -7.73 -9.10
CA SER A 27 14.49 -6.50 -9.89
C SER A 27 13.24 -5.68 -9.53
N ALA A 28 12.39 -6.21 -8.67
CA ALA A 28 11.19 -5.54 -8.15
C ALA A 28 10.64 -6.28 -6.93
N VAL A 29 9.86 -5.59 -6.11
CA VAL A 29 9.21 -6.16 -4.91
C VAL A 29 7.71 -5.92 -4.98
N LEU A 30 6.93 -6.99 -4.75
CA LEU A 30 5.49 -6.93 -4.59
C LEU A 30 5.11 -7.42 -3.20
N VAL A 31 4.39 -6.58 -2.44
CA VAL A 31 3.79 -6.97 -1.16
C VAL A 31 2.28 -7.11 -1.36
N PRO A 32 1.75 -8.35 -1.30
CA PRO A 32 0.34 -8.63 -1.58
C PRO A 32 -0.58 -8.18 -0.44
N GLY A 33 -1.87 -8.31 -0.69
CA GLY A 33 -2.90 -8.22 0.33
C GLY A 33 -2.73 -9.27 1.43
N GLY A 34 -3.27 -8.97 2.59
CA GLY A 34 -3.21 -9.82 3.77
C GLY A 34 -3.93 -9.20 4.93
N PHE A 35 -3.78 -9.80 6.10
CA PHE A 35 -4.34 -9.33 7.37
C PHE A 35 -3.58 -9.93 8.55
N GLY A 36 -3.77 -9.36 9.74
CA GLY A 36 -3.15 -9.85 10.97
C GLY A 36 -1.69 -9.44 11.13
N SER A 37 -1.09 -9.85 12.25
CA SER A 37 0.23 -9.39 12.69
C SER A 37 1.41 -10.20 12.14
N ARG A 38 1.15 -11.41 11.62
CA ARG A 38 2.21 -12.32 11.19
C ARG A 38 3.03 -11.73 10.03
N GLY A 39 4.35 -11.68 10.20
CA GLY A 39 5.29 -11.22 9.19
C GLY A 39 5.13 -9.73 8.79
N THR A 40 4.48 -8.93 9.63
CA THR A 40 4.23 -7.51 9.36
C THR A 40 5.51 -6.71 9.31
N GLU A 41 6.40 -6.90 10.29
CA GLU A 41 7.67 -6.18 10.34
C GLU A 41 8.60 -6.59 9.18
N GLY A 42 8.54 -7.85 8.73
CA GLY A 42 9.26 -8.29 7.54
C GLY A 42 8.76 -7.61 6.26
N LYS A 43 7.44 -7.41 6.13
CA LYS A 43 6.87 -6.63 5.02
C LYS A 43 7.36 -5.18 5.05
N ILE A 44 7.37 -4.54 6.24
CA ILE A 44 7.88 -3.17 6.43
C ILE A 44 9.36 -3.08 6.05
N LYS A 45 10.20 -4.03 6.50
CA LYS A 45 11.63 -4.12 6.12
C LYS A 45 11.82 -4.33 4.60
N ALA A 46 10.98 -5.13 3.96
CA ALA A 46 11.04 -5.33 2.51
C ALA A 46 10.69 -4.04 1.74
N ILE A 47 9.72 -3.28 2.23
CA ILE A 47 9.31 -2.00 1.66
C ILE A 47 10.42 -0.96 1.83
N GLU A 48 11.00 -0.86 3.02
CA GLU A 48 12.17 0.00 3.29
C GLU A 48 13.31 -0.31 2.35
N TYR A 49 13.67 -1.59 2.22
CA TYR A 49 14.71 -2.04 1.30
C TYR A 49 14.42 -1.67 -0.16
N ALA A 50 13.17 -1.86 -0.61
CA ALA A 50 12.77 -1.49 -1.96
C ALA A 50 12.90 0.02 -2.19
N ARG A 51 12.46 0.84 -1.22
CA ARG A 51 12.58 2.30 -1.26
C ARG A 51 14.04 2.75 -1.34
N GLU A 52 14.91 2.23 -0.47
CA GLU A 52 16.32 2.64 -0.37
C GLU A 52 17.18 2.20 -1.55
N ASN A 53 16.83 1.06 -2.15
CA ASN A 53 17.57 0.50 -3.28
C ASN A 53 16.96 0.83 -4.65
N ASN A 54 15.96 1.73 -4.69
CA ASN A 54 15.27 2.09 -5.93
C ASN A 54 14.75 0.86 -6.70
N LEU A 55 14.22 -0.13 -5.97
CA LEU A 55 13.55 -1.27 -6.56
C LEU A 55 12.07 -0.92 -6.83
N PRO A 56 11.57 -1.10 -8.04
CA PRO A 56 10.14 -0.99 -8.30
C PRO A 56 9.33 -1.73 -7.24
N PHE A 57 8.35 -1.03 -6.65
CA PHE A 57 7.55 -1.54 -5.55
C PHE A 57 6.06 -1.44 -5.87
N LEU A 58 5.34 -2.54 -5.68
CA LEU A 58 3.88 -2.59 -5.72
C LEU A 58 3.33 -3.14 -4.40
N GLY A 59 2.59 -2.31 -3.66
CA GLY A 59 1.85 -2.71 -2.46
C GLY A 59 0.36 -2.86 -2.75
N ILE A 60 -0.22 -4.03 -2.50
CA ILE A 60 -1.64 -4.30 -2.73
C ILE A 60 -2.36 -4.40 -1.40
N CYS A 61 -3.44 -3.64 -1.19
CA CYS A 61 -4.30 -3.65 -0.02
C CYS A 61 -3.49 -3.49 1.28
N PHE A 62 -3.26 -4.54 2.03
CA PHE A 62 -2.39 -4.54 3.21
C PHE A 62 -0.96 -4.08 2.89
N GLY A 63 -0.43 -4.40 1.69
CA GLY A 63 0.87 -3.95 1.23
C GLY A 63 0.97 -2.42 1.07
N MET A 64 -0.10 -1.74 0.63
CA MET A 64 -0.17 -0.27 0.65
C MET A 64 -0.17 0.27 2.09
N GLN A 65 -0.94 -0.34 2.98
CA GLN A 65 -1.01 0.08 4.39
C GLN A 65 0.35 -0.03 5.08
N MET A 66 1.08 -1.12 4.81
CA MET A 66 2.45 -1.29 5.33
C MET A 66 3.42 -0.27 4.75
N ALA A 67 3.26 0.15 3.49
CA ALA A 67 4.08 1.21 2.90
C ALA A 67 3.81 2.58 3.54
N VAL A 68 2.58 2.86 3.92
CA VAL A 68 2.22 4.06 4.70
C VAL A 68 2.86 4.00 6.08
N ILE A 69 2.77 2.87 6.79
CA ILE A 69 3.36 2.68 8.11
C ILE A 69 4.89 2.81 8.05
N GLU A 70 5.54 2.20 7.06
CA GLU A 70 6.98 2.34 6.82
C GLU A 70 7.37 3.82 6.70
N THR A 71 6.69 4.56 5.84
CA THR A 71 6.95 5.98 5.61
C THR A 71 6.75 6.81 6.88
N MET A 72 5.70 6.54 7.64
CA MET A 72 5.43 7.26 8.88
C MET A 72 6.47 6.98 9.96
N ARG A 73 6.94 5.75 10.09
CA ARG A 73 7.96 5.37 11.07
C ARG A 73 9.34 5.89 10.71
N HIS A 74 9.79 5.65 9.48
CA HIS A 74 11.19 5.84 9.11
C HIS A 74 11.49 7.22 8.53
N LEU A 75 10.50 7.88 7.91
CA LEU A 75 10.70 9.17 7.27
C LEU A 75 9.98 10.32 7.97
N ALA A 76 8.82 10.09 8.56
CA ALA A 76 8.09 11.09 9.33
C ALA A 76 8.44 11.08 10.83
N GLY A 77 9.19 10.09 11.32
CA GLY A 77 9.65 9.99 12.69
C GLY A 77 8.59 9.57 13.72
N ILE A 78 7.43 9.08 13.27
CA ILE A 78 6.34 8.59 14.14
C ILE A 78 6.58 7.11 14.41
N LYS A 79 7.46 6.81 15.36
CA LYS A 79 7.99 5.44 15.61
C LYS A 79 6.92 4.41 15.99
N ASP A 80 5.83 4.84 16.61
CA ASP A 80 4.70 4.00 17.03
C ASP A 80 3.55 3.97 16.00
N ALA A 81 3.77 4.55 14.80
CA ALA A 81 2.77 4.47 13.72
C ALA A 81 2.42 3.01 13.40
N ASN A 82 1.14 2.68 13.39
CA ASN A 82 0.67 1.33 13.15
C ASN A 82 -0.79 1.32 12.65
N THR A 83 -1.32 0.12 12.44
CA THR A 83 -2.74 -0.11 12.21
C THR A 83 -3.42 -0.59 13.50
N THR A 84 -4.65 -0.11 13.73
CA THR A 84 -5.48 -0.59 14.85
C THR A 84 -5.84 -2.07 14.72
N GLU A 85 -5.75 -2.65 13.53
CA GLU A 85 -5.90 -4.09 13.30
C GLU A 85 -4.89 -4.92 14.12
N ILE A 86 -3.65 -4.45 14.22
CA ILE A 86 -2.54 -5.18 14.85
C ILE A 86 -2.29 -4.70 16.28
N ALA A 87 -2.19 -3.41 16.48
CA ALA A 87 -1.77 -2.81 17.75
C ALA A 87 -2.92 -2.41 18.66
N GLY A 88 -4.18 -2.53 18.21
CA GLY A 88 -5.33 -2.03 18.95
C GLY A 88 -5.20 -0.53 19.24
N GLY A 89 -5.50 -0.11 20.47
CA GLY A 89 -5.45 1.30 20.87
C GLY A 89 -4.08 1.80 21.37
N SER A 90 -3.02 1.00 21.27
CA SER A 90 -1.68 1.34 21.85
C SER A 90 -0.68 1.88 20.82
N CYS A 91 -1.15 2.52 19.74
CA CYS A 91 -0.28 3.08 18.69
C CYS A 91 -0.83 4.41 18.18
N THR A 92 -0.01 5.12 17.40
CA THR A 92 -0.48 6.20 16.52
C THR A 92 -1.18 5.57 15.31
N PRO A 93 -2.53 5.66 15.20
CA PRO A 93 -3.31 4.90 14.24
C PRO A 93 -3.30 5.58 12.87
N VAL A 94 -2.28 5.31 12.07
CA VAL A 94 -2.19 5.83 10.69
C VAL A 94 -3.00 5.01 9.70
N VAL A 95 -3.41 3.80 10.12
CA VAL A 95 -4.37 2.93 9.46
C VAL A 95 -5.37 2.45 10.50
N GLY A 96 -6.66 2.42 10.19
CA GLY A 96 -7.68 2.00 11.13
C GLY A 96 -9.06 1.86 10.51
N LEU A 97 -10.08 1.60 11.34
CA LEU A 97 -11.48 1.54 10.89
C LEU A 97 -12.00 2.95 10.57
N MET A 98 -12.81 3.09 9.52
CA MET A 98 -13.44 4.37 9.14
C MET A 98 -14.20 5.04 10.29
N THR A 99 -14.83 4.25 11.15
CA THR A 99 -15.59 4.75 12.31
C THR A 99 -14.72 5.40 13.38
N GLU A 100 -13.40 5.25 13.31
CA GLU A 100 -12.46 5.85 14.26
C GLU A 100 -12.09 7.29 13.89
N TRP A 101 -12.29 7.70 12.61
CA TRP A 101 -11.96 9.05 12.12
C TRP A 101 -13.11 10.05 12.08
N ASP A 102 -14.34 9.59 11.93
CA ASP A 102 -15.53 10.45 11.74
C ASP A 102 -15.99 11.18 13.02
N LYS A 103 -15.24 11.05 14.12
CA LYS A 103 -15.60 11.70 15.40
C LYS A 103 -14.45 12.53 15.95
N GLU A 104 -14.21 13.69 15.35
CA GLU A 104 -13.49 14.76 16.01
C GLU A 104 -14.17 15.09 17.35
N GLY A 105 -13.52 14.70 18.46
CA GLY A 105 -13.83 15.18 19.79
C GLY A 105 -14.45 14.18 20.78
N ALA A 106 -14.75 12.95 20.43
CA ALA A 106 -15.20 11.95 21.40
C ALA A 106 -14.54 10.61 21.15
N LYS A 107 -13.59 10.22 22.02
CA LYS A 107 -13.15 8.83 22.17
C LYS A 107 -14.36 7.96 22.55
N GLN A 108 -15.05 7.43 21.56
CA GLN A 108 -15.89 6.25 21.77
C GLN A 108 -15.12 5.06 21.21
N ILE A 109 -14.37 4.43 22.09
CA ILE A 109 -13.89 3.06 21.93
C ILE A 109 -15.13 2.20 21.76
N ARG A 110 -15.46 1.80 20.52
CA ARG A 110 -16.40 0.70 20.32
C ARG A 110 -15.68 -0.57 20.75
N THR A 111 -16.23 -1.18 21.78
CA THR A 111 -15.83 -2.48 22.32
C THR A 111 -15.76 -3.55 21.23
N LYS A 112 -14.89 -4.54 21.43
CA LYS A 112 -14.59 -5.68 20.54
C LYS A 112 -15.79 -6.49 20.03
N ASP A 113 -16.99 -6.23 20.52
CA ASP A 113 -18.22 -6.97 20.25
C ASP A 113 -19.24 -6.21 19.37
N GLY A 114 -18.86 -5.06 18.81
CA GLY A 114 -19.70 -4.33 17.86
C GLY A 114 -19.65 -4.99 16.48
N ASP A 115 -20.81 -5.21 15.87
CA ASP A 115 -21.01 -5.78 14.54
C ASP A 115 -20.04 -5.17 13.49
N LEU A 116 -18.97 -5.89 13.19
CA LEU A 116 -17.95 -5.51 12.20
C LEU A 116 -18.45 -5.65 10.75
N GLY A 117 -19.68 -6.16 10.55
CA GLY A 117 -20.23 -6.45 9.23
C GLY A 117 -20.41 -5.21 8.35
N GLY A 118 -20.73 -4.05 8.95
CA GLY A 118 -21.04 -2.81 8.23
C GLY A 118 -19.84 -1.99 7.76
N THR A 119 -18.59 -2.36 8.09
CA THR A 119 -17.38 -1.58 7.77
C THR A 119 -16.56 -2.14 6.60
N MET A 120 -16.95 -3.31 6.07
CA MET A 120 -16.22 -3.96 4.98
C MET A 120 -16.53 -3.32 3.64
N ARG A 121 -15.51 -2.79 2.97
CA ARG A 121 -15.61 -2.44 1.55
C ARG A 121 -15.40 -3.70 0.72
N LEU A 122 -16.46 -4.14 0.05
CA LEU A 122 -16.47 -5.35 -0.77
C LEU A 122 -17.08 -5.04 -2.13
N GLY A 123 -16.38 -5.37 -3.22
CA GLY A 123 -16.83 -5.15 -4.58
C GLY A 123 -16.18 -3.94 -5.26
N ALA A 124 -16.82 -3.43 -6.30
CA ALA A 124 -16.29 -2.35 -7.13
C ALA A 124 -16.59 -0.98 -6.50
N TYR A 125 -15.54 -0.14 -6.40
CA TYR A 125 -15.64 1.24 -5.96
C TYR A 125 -14.87 2.15 -6.91
N GLU A 126 -15.37 3.38 -7.07
CA GLU A 126 -14.72 4.39 -7.89
C GLU A 126 -13.62 5.12 -7.11
N SER A 127 -12.57 5.50 -7.84
CA SER A 127 -11.50 6.38 -7.34
C SER A 127 -11.23 7.49 -8.36
N VAL A 128 -10.92 8.68 -7.85
CA VAL A 128 -10.52 9.85 -8.64
C VAL A 128 -9.01 9.99 -8.57
N LEU A 129 -8.36 10.04 -9.73
CA LEU A 129 -6.90 10.08 -9.85
C LEU A 129 -6.40 11.54 -9.93
N ALA A 130 -5.28 11.83 -9.26
CA ALA A 130 -4.61 13.12 -9.37
C ALA A 130 -4.04 13.32 -10.80
N PRO A 131 -4.20 14.51 -11.39
CA PRO A 131 -3.87 14.74 -12.82
C PRO A 131 -2.41 14.50 -13.17
N ASP A 132 -1.50 14.76 -12.24
CA ASP A 132 -0.04 14.68 -12.39
C ASP A 132 0.57 13.35 -11.91
N SER A 133 -0.27 12.38 -11.52
CA SER A 133 0.18 11.11 -10.97
C SER A 133 0.71 10.13 -12.03
N LEU A 134 1.59 9.23 -11.60
CA LEU A 134 2.04 8.09 -12.42
C LEU A 134 0.86 7.18 -12.76
N VAL A 135 0.01 6.88 -11.78
CA VAL A 135 -1.14 5.97 -11.99
C VAL A 135 -2.13 6.54 -13.01
N ARG A 136 -2.36 7.86 -13.03
CA ARG A 136 -3.21 8.45 -14.07
C ARG A 136 -2.62 8.23 -15.48
N ARG A 137 -1.30 8.34 -15.63
CA ARG A 137 -0.63 8.03 -16.91
C ARG A 137 -0.73 6.55 -17.27
N ILE A 138 -0.68 5.66 -16.27
CA ILE A 138 -0.81 4.20 -16.46
C ILE A 138 -2.22 3.82 -16.92
N TYR A 139 -3.25 4.38 -16.28
CA TYR A 139 -4.64 4.09 -16.63
C TYR A 139 -5.16 4.87 -17.83
N GLY A 140 -4.60 6.05 -18.11
CA GLY A 140 -5.04 6.91 -19.21
C GLY A 140 -6.39 7.60 -18.99
N CYS A 141 -6.86 7.68 -17.74
CA CYS A 141 -8.16 8.29 -17.39
C CYS A 141 -8.12 8.93 -16.01
N ASP A 142 -9.14 9.75 -15.70
CA ASP A 142 -9.24 10.50 -14.44
C ASP A 142 -9.97 9.73 -13.34
N ARG A 143 -10.76 8.73 -13.71
CA ARG A 143 -11.54 7.90 -12.80
C ARG A 143 -11.37 6.45 -13.14
N ILE A 144 -11.25 5.63 -12.10
CA ILE A 144 -11.16 4.17 -12.20
C ILE A 144 -12.20 3.54 -11.30
N SER A 145 -12.58 2.30 -11.61
CA SER A 145 -13.42 1.49 -10.74
C SER A 145 -12.68 0.19 -10.47
N GLU A 146 -12.33 -0.07 -9.22
CA GLU A 146 -11.53 -1.22 -8.83
C GLU A 146 -12.20 -2.03 -7.72
N ARG A 147 -11.80 -3.29 -7.56
CA ARG A 147 -12.42 -4.20 -6.60
C ARG A 147 -11.69 -4.16 -5.26
N HIS A 148 -12.47 -3.96 -4.20
CA HIS A 148 -12.01 -3.87 -2.82
C HIS A 148 -12.45 -5.09 -2.00
N ARG A 149 -11.64 -5.42 -0.98
CA ARG A 149 -11.95 -6.42 0.04
C ARG A 149 -11.13 -6.11 1.29
N HIS A 150 -11.55 -5.10 2.05
CA HIS A 150 -10.86 -4.69 3.27
C HIS A 150 -11.78 -3.93 4.21
N ARG A 151 -11.37 -3.80 5.48
CA ARG A 151 -12.07 -3.06 6.55
C ARG A 151 -11.29 -1.84 7.01
N TYR A 152 -9.96 -1.93 6.96
CA TYR A 152 -9.06 -0.89 7.45
C TYR A 152 -8.65 0.02 6.30
N GLU A 153 -8.52 1.31 6.61
CA GLU A 153 -8.22 2.38 5.67
C GLU A 153 -7.05 3.21 6.18
N VAL A 154 -6.29 3.79 5.26
CA VAL A 154 -5.31 4.82 5.61
C VAL A 154 -6.04 6.06 6.11
N ASN A 155 -5.58 6.61 7.23
CA ASN A 155 -6.17 7.82 7.80
C ASN A 155 -5.76 9.06 6.99
N ILE A 156 -6.74 9.65 6.31
CA ILE A 156 -6.55 10.83 5.44
C ILE A 156 -5.96 12.03 6.19
N SER A 157 -6.18 12.15 7.51
CA SER A 157 -5.66 13.26 8.32
C SER A 157 -4.13 13.33 8.32
N TYR A 158 -3.44 12.24 8.00
CA TYR A 158 -1.99 12.19 7.88
C TYR A 158 -1.45 12.57 6.50
N GLU A 159 -2.31 12.93 5.54
CA GLU A 159 -1.87 13.34 4.18
C GLU A 159 -0.79 14.44 4.20
N PRO A 160 -0.88 15.52 5.00
CA PRO A 160 0.18 16.53 5.04
C PRO A 160 1.53 15.99 5.54
N VAL A 161 1.51 15.02 6.47
CA VAL A 161 2.71 14.39 7.01
C VAL A 161 3.32 13.45 5.98
N LEU A 162 2.50 12.64 5.30
CA LEU A 162 2.93 11.75 4.20
C LEU A 162 3.58 12.55 3.07
N ASN A 163 2.97 13.68 2.67
CA ASN A 163 3.51 14.55 1.63
C ASN A 163 4.91 15.09 1.99
N LYS A 164 5.12 15.53 3.23
CA LYS A 164 6.43 15.97 3.73
C LYS A 164 7.45 14.84 3.74
N ALA A 165 7.01 13.60 3.99
CA ALA A 165 7.84 12.40 3.97
C ALA A 165 8.04 11.82 2.54
N GLY A 166 7.61 12.54 1.49
CA GLY A 166 7.80 12.17 0.09
C GLY A 166 6.87 11.06 -0.42
N MET A 167 5.74 10.81 0.27
CA MET A 167 4.68 9.93 -0.21
C MET A 167 3.40 10.74 -0.45
N ARG A 168 2.82 10.64 -1.63
CA ARG A 168 1.59 11.36 -2.01
C ARG A 168 0.40 10.42 -2.09
N ILE A 169 -0.74 10.84 -1.59
CA ILE A 169 -2.04 10.23 -1.89
C ILE A 169 -2.47 10.76 -3.26
N VAL A 170 -2.47 9.89 -4.26
CA VAL A 170 -2.71 10.27 -5.67
C VAL A 170 -4.04 9.76 -6.21
N ALA A 171 -4.78 9.00 -5.41
CA ALA A 171 -6.17 8.67 -5.69
C ALA A 171 -6.97 8.64 -4.39
N LYS A 172 -8.21 9.10 -4.48
CA LYS A 172 -9.16 9.13 -3.38
C LYS A 172 -10.53 8.67 -3.85
N SER A 173 -11.37 8.23 -2.90
CA SER A 173 -12.80 8.04 -3.14
C SER A 173 -13.44 9.32 -3.71
N PRO A 174 -14.58 9.23 -4.42
CA PRO A 174 -15.22 10.41 -5.05
C PRO A 174 -15.56 11.55 -4.07
N ASP A 175 -15.80 11.23 -2.80
CA ASP A 175 -16.03 12.20 -1.71
C ASP A 175 -14.73 12.77 -1.11
N GLY A 176 -13.56 12.28 -1.56
CA GLY A 176 -12.24 12.74 -1.13
C GLY A 176 -11.78 12.22 0.23
N LYS A 177 -12.55 11.36 0.89
CA LYS A 177 -12.28 10.95 2.27
C LYS A 177 -11.34 9.76 2.41
N LEU A 178 -11.34 8.84 1.45
CA LEU A 178 -10.59 7.59 1.53
C LEU A 178 -9.40 7.59 0.57
N PRO A 179 -8.18 7.42 1.10
CA PRO A 179 -7.00 7.19 0.27
C PRO A 179 -7.07 5.85 -0.46
N GLU A 180 -6.95 5.87 -1.78
CA GLU A 180 -7.07 4.69 -2.63
C GLU A 180 -5.73 4.26 -3.23
N ILE A 181 -4.85 5.24 -3.54
CA ILE A 181 -3.53 4.98 -4.11
C ILE A 181 -2.52 5.96 -3.50
N VAL A 182 -1.33 5.44 -3.17
CA VAL A 182 -0.17 6.23 -2.78
C VAL A 182 0.97 6.03 -3.79
N GLU A 183 1.76 7.09 -3.99
CA GLU A 183 2.96 7.09 -4.81
C GLU A 183 4.12 7.78 -4.10
N ARG A 184 5.36 7.40 -4.46
CA ARG A 184 6.56 8.19 -4.17
C ARG A 184 7.08 8.80 -5.48
N PRO A 185 6.82 10.10 -5.76
CA PRO A 185 7.16 10.72 -7.05
C PRO A 185 8.65 10.67 -7.39
N GLU A 186 9.52 10.79 -6.38
CA GLU A 186 10.97 10.79 -6.54
C GLU A 186 11.57 9.38 -6.70
N HIS A 187 10.76 8.34 -6.50
CA HIS A 187 11.19 6.95 -6.69
C HIS A 187 10.92 6.50 -8.14
N PRO A 188 11.79 5.68 -8.76
CA PRO A 188 11.62 5.23 -10.14
C PRO A 188 10.26 4.59 -10.44
N TRP A 189 9.72 3.81 -9.52
CA TRP A 189 8.36 3.25 -9.57
C TRP A 189 7.96 2.73 -8.19
N PHE A 190 7.09 3.44 -7.49
CA PHE A 190 6.61 3.04 -6.16
C PHE A 190 5.13 3.38 -6.05
N VAL A 191 4.30 2.34 -6.02
CA VAL A 191 2.84 2.47 -5.99
C VAL A 191 2.26 1.53 -4.94
N GLY A 192 1.38 2.06 -4.10
CA GLY A 192 0.53 1.27 -3.20
C GLY A 192 -0.93 1.50 -3.56
N VAL A 193 -1.73 0.44 -3.63
CA VAL A 193 -3.16 0.50 -3.95
C VAL A 193 -3.98 -0.19 -2.88
N GLN A 194 -5.12 0.40 -2.48
CA GLN A 194 -5.99 -0.18 -1.46
C GLN A 194 -6.87 -1.32 -2.01
N PHE A 195 -7.14 -1.29 -3.29
CA PHE A 195 -7.91 -2.30 -4.02
C PHE A 195 -7.04 -3.49 -4.46
N HIS A 196 -7.67 -4.47 -5.11
CA HIS A 196 -7.08 -5.73 -5.57
C HIS A 196 -7.05 -5.79 -7.10
N PRO A 197 -5.98 -5.30 -7.77
CA PRO A 197 -5.87 -5.32 -9.23
C PRO A 197 -5.86 -6.74 -9.80
N GLU A 198 -5.42 -7.74 -9.01
CA GLU A 198 -5.43 -9.14 -9.41
C GLU A 198 -6.84 -9.69 -9.68
N LEU A 199 -7.87 -9.09 -9.09
CA LEU A 199 -9.26 -9.51 -9.32
C LEU A 199 -9.82 -9.07 -10.68
N LYS A 200 -9.12 -8.18 -11.38
CA LYS A 200 -9.50 -7.69 -12.72
C LYS A 200 -8.50 -8.09 -13.81
N SER A 201 -7.32 -8.55 -13.44
CA SER A 201 -6.28 -8.97 -14.38
C SER A 201 -6.64 -10.29 -15.04
N LYS A 202 -6.44 -10.38 -16.37
CA LYS A 202 -6.71 -11.57 -17.18
C LYS A 202 -5.46 -11.96 -17.99
N PRO A 203 -5.30 -13.23 -18.39
CA PRO A 203 -4.13 -13.69 -19.14
C PRO A 203 -3.85 -12.91 -20.42
N PHE A 204 -4.91 -12.54 -21.18
CA PHE A 204 -4.80 -11.80 -22.45
C PHE A 204 -5.18 -10.33 -22.35
N ASP A 205 -5.60 -9.89 -21.16
CA ASP A 205 -5.94 -8.49 -20.83
C ASP A 205 -5.41 -8.20 -19.43
N PRO A 206 -4.07 -8.11 -19.26
CA PRO A 206 -3.45 -7.92 -17.98
C PRO A 206 -3.73 -6.51 -17.44
N HIS A 207 -3.93 -6.42 -16.13
CA HIS A 207 -4.20 -5.16 -15.47
C HIS A 207 -3.06 -4.13 -15.71
N PRO A 208 -3.35 -2.86 -16.03
CA PRO A 208 -2.34 -1.88 -16.44
C PRO A 208 -1.25 -1.64 -15.39
N LEU A 209 -1.57 -1.74 -14.09
CA LEU A 209 -0.58 -1.63 -13.03
C LEU A 209 0.46 -2.76 -13.09
N PHE A 210 0.04 -4.01 -13.34
CA PHE A 210 0.99 -5.12 -13.47
C PHE A 210 1.86 -4.97 -14.72
N VAL A 211 1.30 -4.51 -15.83
CA VAL A 211 2.07 -4.23 -17.04
C VAL A 211 3.16 -3.19 -16.76
N SER A 212 2.79 -2.05 -16.16
CA SER A 212 3.72 -0.98 -15.82
C SER A 212 4.76 -1.41 -14.78
N PHE A 213 4.36 -2.17 -13.75
CA PHE A 213 5.28 -2.71 -12.74
C PHE A 213 6.33 -3.63 -13.34
N ILE A 214 5.94 -4.55 -14.23
CA ILE A 214 6.90 -5.44 -14.92
C ILE A 214 7.81 -4.66 -15.86
N GLN A 215 7.30 -3.63 -16.55
CA GLN A 215 8.14 -2.76 -17.37
C GLN A 215 9.21 -2.04 -16.53
N ALA A 216 8.84 -1.56 -15.34
CA ALA A 216 9.79 -0.96 -14.40
C ALA A 216 10.83 -1.98 -13.90
N ALA A 217 10.41 -3.21 -13.57
CA ALA A 217 11.32 -4.30 -13.19
C ALA A 217 12.32 -4.65 -14.31
N ILE A 218 11.88 -4.69 -15.57
CA ILE A 218 12.75 -4.91 -16.73
C ILE A 218 13.77 -3.77 -16.87
N LYS A 219 13.34 -2.52 -16.70
CA LYS A 219 14.22 -1.38 -16.73
C LYS A 219 15.28 -1.47 -15.64
N LYS A 220 14.90 -1.83 -14.42
CA LYS A 220 15.82 -2.02 -13.29
C LYS A 220 16.81 -3.14 -13.57
N SER A 221 16.36 -4.30 -14.08
CA SER A 221 17.22 -5.46 -14.38
C SER A 221 18.30 -5.21 -15.44
N ARG A 222 18.15 -4.17 -16.27
CA ARG A 222 19.15 -3.77 -17.27
C ARG A 222 20.19 -2.81 -16.72
N LEU A 223 20.02 -2.33 -15.51
CA LEU A 223 20.95 -1.43 -14.80
C LEU A 223 21.82 -2.20 -13.80
N LEU A 224 21.54 -3.48 -13.59
CA LEU A 224 22.32 -4.44 -12.80
C LEU A 224 23.23 -5.26 -13.73
#